data_17952bb3d0ad4297d585cb7c5e2ea338
#
_entry.id   17952bb3d0ad4297d585cb7c5e2ea338
#
_cell.length_a   1.000
_cell.length_b   1.000
_cell.length_c   1.000
_cell.angle_alpha   90.00
_cell.angle_beta   90.00
_cell.angle_gamma   90.00
#
_symmetry.space_group_name_H-M   'P 1'
#
loop_
_entity.id
_entity.type
_entity.pdbx_description
1 polymer ?
#
loop_
_entity_poly.entity_id
_entity_poly.type
_entity_poly.pdbx_seq_one_letter_code
_entity_poly.pdbx_strand_id
1 'polypeptide(L)'
;MQTNKQTADAGKDSVIYQANEGITVNEGLTLEQARTVSLDVFKANFYDLGEDVRQIATRRAEEITNEYLKKLQIEDERLIEKTVDPDIRYNLFEVQKAYARFGDKEMSNLLVDVLVQRTKEDVSFPRIVLNEALTVIPKLTKLQIDILTLLYLV
;
A
#
# COMPACT_ATOMS: atom_id res chain seq x y z
N MET A 1 14.25 23.09 -45.92
CA MET A 1 14.51 22.63 -44.55
C MET A 1 13.64 23.45 -43.61
N GLN A 2 12.54 22.90 -43.14
CA GLN A 2 11.72 23.57 -42.12
C GLN A 2 12.28 23.22 -40.75
N THR A 3 12.85 24.20 -40.07
CA THR A 3 13.23 24.10 -38.66
C THR A 3 11.98 24.25 -37.82
N ASN A 4 11.47 23.15 -37.28
CA ASN A 4 10.42 23.18 -36.25
C ASN A 4 11.00 23.82 -34.99
N LYS A 5 10.65 25.06 -34.72
CA LYS A 5 11.01 25.75 -33.50
C LYS A 5 9.87 25.53 -32.50
N GLN A 6 10.07 24.64 -31.53
CA GLN A 6 9.15 24.49 -30.41
C GLN A 6 9.52 25.51 -29.34
N THR A 7 8.58 26.37 -28.99
CA THR A 7 8.68 27.26 -27.82
C THR A 7 7.69 26.83 -26.80
N ALA A 8 8.18 26.57 -25.57
CA ALA A 8 7.34 26.25 -24.41
C ALA A 8 7.46 27.40 -23.40
N ASP A 9 6.31 27.88 -22.92
CA ASP A 9 6.22 28.87 -21.84
C ASP A 9 5.64 28.19 -20.60
N ALA A 10 6.35 28.25 -19.45
CA ALA A 10 5.99 27.58 -18.25
C ALA A 10 5.75 28.58 -17.12
N GLY A 11 4.61 28.43 -16.41
CA GLY A 11 4.36 29.12 -15.16
C GLY A 11 5.24 28.62 -14.01
N LYS A 12 5.19 29.27 -12.87
CA LYS A 12 6.15 29.21 -11.77
C LYS A 12 6.35 27.82 -11.11
N ASP A 13 5.50 26.84 -11.39
CA ASP A 13 5.58 25.46 -10.86
C ASP A 13 5.37 24.40 -11.96
N SER A 14 5.74 24.72 -13.19
CA SER A 14 5.56 23.84 -14.34
C SER A 14 6.85 23.11 -14.68
N VAL A 15 6.75 21.82 -15.00
CA VAL A 15 7.85 21.03 -15.56
C VAL A 15 7.68 20.95 -17.07
N ILE A 16 8.67 21.42 -17.82
CA ILE A 16 8.66 21.38 -19.29
C ILE A 16 9.52 20.22 -19.76
N TYR A 17 8.92 19.31 -20.53
CA TYR A 17 9.62 18.23 -21.22
C TYR A 17 9.74 18.56 -22.71
N GLN A 18 10.96 18.66 -23.21
CA GLN A 18 11.22 18.81 -24.65
C GLN A 18 11.99 17.61 -25.17
N ALA A 19 11.45 16.92 -26.17
CA ALA A 19 12.14 15.84 -26.86
C ALA A 19 11.83 15.87 -28.35
N ASN A 20 12.80 15.45 -29.16
CA ASN A 20 12.64 15.34 -30.62
C ASN A 20 11.88 14.08 -31.04
N GLU A 21 11.71 13.14 -30.13
CA GLU A 21 10.93 11.90 -30.28
C GLU A 21 10.00 11.80 -29.09
N GLY A 22 8.79 11.33 -29.29
CA GLY A 22 7.69 11.38 -28.33
C GLY A 22 8.08 11.17 -26.86
N ILE A 23 7.60 12.05 -25.98
CA ILE A 23 7.74 11.93 -24.53
C ILE A 23 6.60 11.08 -24.02
N THR A 24 6.91 9.97 -23.37
CA THR A 24 5.94 9.26 -22.53
C THR A 24 6.06 9.81 -21.11
N VAL A 25 5.14 10.68 -20.72
CA VAL A 25 5.01 11.12 -19.32
C VAL A 25 4.22 10.04 -18.59
N ASN A 26 4.88 9.32 -17.70
CA ASN A 26 4.21 8.37 -16.80
C ASN A 26 3.68 9.19 -15.61
N GLU A 27 2.41 9.62 -15.66
CA GLU A 27 1.74 10.38 -14.60
C GLU A 27 1.29 9.49 -13.43
N GLY A 28 1.65 8.21 -13.46
CA GLY A 28 1.32 7.25 -12.42
C GLY A 28 2.07 7.51 -11.10
N LEU A 29 1.46 7.06 -9.99
CA LEU A 29 2.08 7.09 -8.67
C LEU A 29 3.32 6.19 -8.64
N THR A 30 4.47 6.75 -8.30
CA THR A 30 5.69 5.95 -8.13
C THR A 30 5.65 5.15 -6.83
N LEU A 31 6.42 4.05 -6.77
CA LEU A 31 6.58 3.23 -5.58
C LEU A 31 7.00 4.07 -4.36
N GLU A 32 7.93 5.00 -4.55
CA GLU A 32 8.44 5.86 -3.47
C GLU A 32 7.39 6.87 -3.00
N GLN A 33 6.59 7.41 -3.90
CA GLN A 33 5.46 8.27 -3.55
C GLN A 33 4.39 7.49 -2.78
N ALA A 34 4.05 6.28 -3.22
CA ALA A 34 3.11 5.41 -2.53
C ALA A 34 3.60 5.08 -1.11
N ARG A 35 4.89 4.76 -0.98
CA ARG A 35 5.55 4.50 0.30
C ARG A 35 5.47 5.71 1.23
N THR A 36 5.88 6.88 0.76
CA THR A 36 5.90 8.12 1.54
C THR A 36 4.51 8.45 2.07
N VAL A 37 3.49 8.49 1.20
CA VAL A 37 2.12 8.81 1.60
C VAL A 37 1.57 7.80 2.61
N SER A 38 1.83 6.51 2.43
CA SER A 38 1.37 5.46 3.35
C SER A 38 1.97 5.61 4.75
N LEU A 39 3.26 5.97 4.83
CA LEU A 39 3.94 6.19 6.11
C LEU A 39 3.55 7.50 6.77
N ASP A 40 3.30 8.54 6.01
CA ASP A 40 2.84 9.82 6.56
C ASP A 40 1.47 9.69 7.21
N VAL A 41 0.53 8.94 6.58
CA VAL A 41 -0.77 8.63 7.17
C VAL A 41 -0.59 7.86 8.50
N PHE A 42 0.30 6.86 8.53
CA PHE A 42 0.57 6.12 9.76
C PHE A 42 1.13 7.03 10.86
N LYS A 43 2.19 7.79 10.56
CA LYS A 43 2.85 8.70 11.51
C LYS A 43 1.90 9.77 12.06
N ALA A 44 1.04 10.32 11.20
CA ALA A 44 0.06 11.35 11.60
C ALA A 44 -1.02 10.83 12.55
N ASN A 45 -1.33 9.53 12.52
CA ASN A 45 -2.42 8.92 13.28
C ASN A 45 -1.96 8.00 14.42
N PHE A 46 -0.65 7.79 14.58
CA PHE A 46 -0.10 6.92 15.62
C PHE A 46 0.46 7.78 16.77
N TYR A 47 -0.42 8.10 17.76
CA TYR A 47 -0.12 9.05 18.82
C TYR A 47 0.61 8.47 20.03
N ASP A 48 1.44 9.34 20.63
CA ASP A 48 1.81 9.54 22.06
C ASP A 48 2.08 8.29 22.91
N LEU A 49 2.88 7.37 22.37
CA LEU A 49 3.25 6.12 23.05
C LEU A 49 4.63 6.20 23.74
N GLY A 50 5.21 7.40 23.83
CA GLY A 50 6.62 7.55 24.21
C GLY A 50 7.58 7.27 23.04
N GLU A 51 8.78 7.85 23.10
CA GLU A 51 9.71 7.84 21.96
C GLU A 51 10.14 6.44 21.54
N ASP A 52 10.50 5.58 22.51
CA ASP A 52 11.00 4.23 22.23
C ASP A 52 9.92 3.35 21.57
N VAL A 53 8.68 3.44 22.07
CA VAL A 53 7.56 2.67 21.50
C VAL A 53 7.18 3.19 20.13
N ARG A 54 7.23 4.51 19.93
CA ARG A 54 6.98 5.14 18.64
C ARG A 54 7.99 4.68 17.59
N GLN A 55 9.28 4.58 17.94
CA GLN A 55 10.32 4.09 17.04
C GLN A 55 10.07 2.63 16.63
N ILE A 56 9.70 1.75 17.57
CA ILE A 56 9.37 0.36 17.27
C ILE A 56 8.16 0.28 16.35
N ALA A 57 7.10 1.02 16.66
CA ALA A 57 5.87 1.04 15.87
C ALA A 57 6.11 1.56 14.45
N THR A 58 6.86 2.64 14.30
CA THR A 58 7.23 3.22 13.00
C THR A 58 8.03 2.22 12.15
N ARG A 59 9.06 1.59 12.74
CA ARG A 59 9.85 0.59 12.02
C ARG A 59 9.00 -0.58 11.52
N ARG A 60 8.09 -1.10 12.35
CA ARG A 60 7.17 -2.17 11.94
C ARG A 60 6.20 -1.71 10.84
N ALA A 61 5.69 -0.49 10.93
CA ALA A 61 4.85 0.07 9.87
C ALA A 61 5.62 0.21 8.55
N GLU A 62 6.89 0.61 8.59
CA GLU A 62 7.78 0.66 7.43
C GLU A 62 8.02 -0.74 6.83
N GLU A 63 8.30 -1.74 7.68
CA GLU A 63 8.51 -3.12 7.24
C GLU A 63 7.29 -3.64 6.46
N ILE A 64 6.10 -3.57 7.04
CA ILE A 64 4.88 -4.12 6.41
C ILE A 64 4.48 -3.34 5.16
N THR A 65 4.68 -2.02 5.14
CA THR A 65 4.44 -1.19 3.96
C THR A 65 5.37 -1.60 2.81
N ASN A 66 6.65 -1.78 3.09
CA ASN A 66 7.62 -2.20 2.09
C ASN A 66 7.31 -3.60 1.54
N GLU A 67 6.91 -4.55 2.40
CA GLU A 67 6.50 -5.90 1.98
C GLU A 67 5.26 -5.85 1.07
N TYR A 68 4.26 -5.08 1.43
CA TYR A 68 3.05 -4.89 0.63
C TYR A 68 3.36 -4.31 -0.75
N LEU A 69 4.05 -3.17 -0.79
CA LEU A 69 4.37 -2.49 -2.05
C LEU A 69 5.28 -3.34 -2.95
N LYS A 70 6.24 -4.08 -2.36
CA LYS A 70 7.07 -5.02 -3.09
C LYS A 70 6.25 -6.15 -3.72
N LYS A 71 5.29 -6.73 -3.00
CA LYS A 71 4.40 -7.77 -3.54
C LYS A 71 3.52 -7.21 -4.66
N LEU A 72 2.96 -6.00 -4.52
CA LEU A 72 2.21 -5.36 -5.59
C LEU A 72 3.07 -5.20 -6.85
N GLN A 73 4.29 -4.71 -6.71
CA GLN A 73 5.20 -4.51 -7.83
C GLN A 73 5.55 -5.82 -8.55
N ILE A 74 5.73 -6.91 -7.80
CA ILE A 74 6.00 -8.24 -8.37
C ILE A 74 4.78 -8.80 -9.11
N GLU A 75 3.59 -8.60 -8.58
CA GLU A 75 2.34 -9.09 -9.19
C GLU A 75 1.98 -8.29 -10.46
N ASP A 76 1.89 -6.99 -10.35
CA ASP A 76 1.65 -6.05 -11.44
C ASP A 76 1.97 -4.63 -10.96
N GLU A 77 2.98 -3.99 -11.55
CA GLU A 77 3.40 -2.63 -11.18
C GLU A 77 2.25 -1.60 -11.24
N ARG A 78 1.27 -1.80 -12.12
CA ARG A 78 0.08 -0.93 -12.24
C ARG A 78 -0.79 -0.93 -10.97
N LEU A 79 -0.69 -1.96 -10.12
CA LEU A 79 -1.41 -2.02 -8.85
C LEU A 79 -0.94 -0.94 -7.86
N ILE A 80 0.26 -0.39 -8.04
CA ILE A 80 0.76 0.72 -7.23
C ILE A 80 -0.16 1.93 -7.33
N GLU A 81 -0.72 2.20 -8.50
CA GLU A 81 -1.65 3.32 -8.71
C GLU A 81 -2.94 3.16 -7.88
N LYS A 82 -3.39 1.93 -7.63
CA LYS A 82 -4.57 1.67 -6.78
C LYS A 82 -4.36 2.06 -5.31
N THR A 83 -3.13 2.25 -4.88
CA THR A 83 -2.84 2.69 -3.49
C THR A 83 -3.30 4.11 -3.17
N VAL A 84 -3.73 4.90 -4.18
CA VAL A 84 -4.38 6.21 -3.96
C VAL A 84 -5.86 6.08 -3.55
N ASP A 85 -6.48 4.92 -3.81
CA ASP A 85 -7.87 4.67 -3.43
C ASP A 85 -8.04 4.79 -1.91
N PRO A 86 -9.03 5.57 -1.42
CA PRO A 86 -9.24 5.78 0.02
C PRO A 86 -9.48 4.49 0.79
N ASP A 87 -10.18 3.50 0.22
CA ASP A 87 -10.46 2.23 0.87
C ASP A 87 -9.19 1.37 0.99
N ILE A 88 -8.33 1.37 -0.03
CA ILE A 88 -7.03 0.69 0.04
C ILE A 88 -6.12 1.36 1.10
N ARG A 89 -6.09 2.68 1.16
CA ARG A 89 -5.32 3.40 2.18
C ARG A 89 -5.80 3.12 3.59
N TYR A 90 -7.11 3.08 3.79
CA TYR A 90 -7.70 2.72 5.07
C TYR A 90 -7.29 1.32 5.49
N ASN A 91 -7.43 0.33 4.60
CA ASN A 91 -7.05 -1.05 4.88
C ASN A 91 -5.54 -1.18 5.17
N LEU A 92 -4.68 -0.50 4.41
CA LEU A 92 -3.24 -0.48 4.68
C LEU A 92 -2.93 0.10 6.06
N PHE A 93 -3.59 1.18 6.44
CA PHE A 93 -3.42 1.78 7.77
C PHE A 93 -3.85 0.83 8.89
N GLU A 94 -4.96 0.09 8.74
CA GLU A 94 -5.39 -0.93 9.71
C GLU A 94 -4.36 -2.06 9.83
N VAL A 95 -3.79 -2.52 8.72
CA VAL A 95 -2.71 -3.52 8.67
C VAL A 95 -1.44 -3.01 9.36
N GLN A 96 -1.05 -1.76 9.09
CA GLN A 96 0.08 -1.11 9.76
C GLN A 96 -0.13 -1.06 11.28
N LYS A 97 -1.32 -0.65 11.74
CA LYS A 97 -1.65 -0.61 13.18
C LYS A 97 -1.57 -1.99 13.84
N ALA A 98 -2.12 -2.99 13.19
CA ALA A 98 -2.11 -4.36 13.71
C ALA A 98 -0.67 -4.87 13.87
N TYR A 99 0.16 -4.75 12.85
CA TYR A 99 1.55 -5.20 12.91
C TYR A 99 2.40 -4.34 13.85
N ALA A 100 2.20 -3.03 13.90
CA ALA A 100 2.88 -2.14 14.82
C ALA A 100 2.68 -2.57 16.28
N ARG A 101 1.47 -3.05 16.64
CA ARG A 101 1.13 -3.50 17.99
C ARG A 101 1.75 -4.83 18.35
N PHE A 102 1.61 -5.83 17.51
CA PHE A 102 1.93 -7.22 17.85
C PHE A 102 3.31 -7.67 17.36
N GLY A 103 3.76 -7.19 16.21
CA GLY A 103 5.05 -7.55 15.60
C GLY A 103 5.14 -9.02 15.16
N ASP A 104 4.00 -9.70 14.98
CA ASP A 104 3.93 -11.10 14.57
C ASP A 104 4.15 -11.21 13.05
N LYS A 105 5.24 -11.89 12.68
CA LYS A 105 5.66 -12.03 11.27
C LYS A 105 4.74 -12.95 10.45
N GLU A 106 4.20 -14.01 11.05
CA GLU A 106 3.28 -14.92 10.36
C GLU A 106 1.97 -14.20 10.05
N MET A 107 1.43 -13.50 11.04
CA MET A 107 0.26 -12.65 10.87
C MET A 107 0.51 -11.53 9.84
N SER A 108 1.67 -10.89 9.88
CA SER A 108 2.07 -9.85 8.91
C SER A 108 2.02 -10.38 7.47
N ASN A 109 2.59 -11.54 7.21
CA ASN A 109 2.58 -12.15 5.88
C ASN A 109 1.16 -12.40 5.38
N LEU A 110 0.30 -12.97 6.24
CA LEU A 110 -1.10 -13.22 5.91
C LEU A 110 -1.86 -11.92 5.62
N LEU A 111 -1.69 -10.89 6.44
CA LEU A 111 -2.32 -9.58 6.24
C LEU A 111 -1.88 -8.93 4.92
N VAL A 112 -0.59 -9.02 4.60
CA VAL A 112 -0.06 -8.50 3.34
C VAL A 112 -0.65 -9.26 2.15
N ASP A 113 -0.75 -10.59 2.22
CA ASP A 113 -1.34 -11.40 1.15
C ASP A 113 -2.81 -11.04 0.91
N VAL A 114 -3.60 -10.91 1.98
CA VAL A 114 -5.01 -10.49 1.89
C VAL A 114 -5.13 -9.07 1.34
N LEU A 115 -4.26 -8.14 1.76
CA LEU A 115 -4.27 -6.76 1.28
C LEU A 115 -3.90 -6.66 -0.21
N VAL A 116 -2.96 -7.47 -0.69
CA VAL A 116 -2.61 -7.59 -2.12
C VAL A 116 -3.82 -8.09 -2.91
N GLN A 117 -4.49 -9.16 -2.45
CA GLN A 117 -5.70 -9.65 -3.10
C GLN A 117 -6.81 -8.58 -3.09
N ARG A 118 -6.98 -7.86 -1.97
CA ARG A 118 -7.94 -6.75 -1.89
C ARG A 118 -7.64 -5.64 -2.92
N THR A 119 -6.36 -5.33 -3.14
CA THR A 119 -5.94 -4.31 -4.12
C THR A 119 -6.21 -4.74 -5.56
N LYS A 120 -6.15 -6.04 -5.84
CA LYS A 120 -6.46 -6.61 -7.17
C LYS A 120 -7.96 -6.64 -7.44
N GLU A 121 -8.79 -6.75 -6.40
CA GLU A 121 -10.20 -7.04 -6.51
C GLU A 121 -11.06 -5.78 -6.68
N ASP A 122 -11.79 -5.72 -7.79
CA ASP A 122 -12.69 -4.61 -8.12
C ASP A 122 -14.19 -4.99 -7.95
N VAL A 123 -14.49 -6.30 -7.84
CA VAL A 123 -15.86 -6.79 -7.67
C VAL A 123 -16.33 -6.57 -6.23
N SER A 124 -17.56 -6.08 -6.05
CA SER A 124 -18.06 -5.59 -4.76
C SER A 124 -18.10 -6.65 -3.66
N PHE A 125 -18.57 -7.88 -3.96
CA PHE A 125 -18.72 -8.92 -2.93
C PHE A 125 -17.38 -9.44 -2.40
N PRO A 126 -16.43 -9.94 -3.24
CA PRO A 126 -15.10 -10.34 -2.75
C PRO A 126 -14.38 -9.18 -2.04
N ARG A 127 -14.54 -7.94 -2.51
CA ARG A 127 -13.98 -6.76 -1.87
C ARG A 127 -14.43 -6.60 -0.42
N ILE A 128 -15.74 -6.76 -0.14
CA ILE A 128 -16.29 -6.69 1.21
C ILE A 128 -15.69 -7.80 2.08
N VAL A 129 -15.64 -9.02 1.57
CA VAL A 129 -15.09 -10.17 2.31
C VAL A 129 -13.61 -9.95 2.66
N LEU A 130 -12.81 -9.43 1.73
CA LEU A 130 -11.40 -9.15 1.97
C LEU A 130 -11.20 -8.00 2.96
N ASN A 131 -12.01 -6.95 2.91
CA ASN A 131 -11.99 -5.88 3.90
C ASN A 131 -12.31 -6.41 5.31
N GLU A 132 -13.34 -7.24 5.45
CA GLU A 132 -13.68 -7.87 6.73
C GLU A 132 -12.56 -8.80 7.22
N ALA A 133 -11.94 -9.57 6.32
CA ALA A 133 -10.82 -10.44 6.67
C ALA A 133 -9.66 -9.64 7.27
N LEU A 134 -9.30 -8.47 6.71
CA LEU A 134 -8.25 -7.60 7.22
C LEU A 134 -8.54 -7.09 8.64
N THR A 135 -9.81 -6.92 9.01
CA THR A 135 -10.22 -6.51 10.37
C THR A 135 -10.30 -7.66 11.36
N VAL A 136 -10.56 -8.87 10.90
CA VAL A 136 -10.78 -10.06 11.74
C VAL A 136 -9.48 -10.81 12.01
N ILE A 137 -8.63 -10.99 11.01
CA ILE A 137 -7.35 -11.73 11.12
C ILE A 137 -6.52 -11.31 12.36
N PRO A 138 -6.32 -10.00 12.65
CA PRO A 138 -5.54 -9.59 13.82
C PRO A 138 -6.14 -9.96 15.17
N LYS A 139 -7.40 -10.40 15.20
CA LYS A 139 -8.13 -10.79 16.41
C LYS A 139 -8.15 -12.31 16.63
N LEU A 140 -7.70 -13.08 15.64
CA LEU A 140 -7.67 -14.54 15.70
C LEU A 140 -6.33 -15.04 16.23
N THR A 141 -6.37 -16.13 16.97
CA THR A 141 -5.18 -16.90 17.30
C THR A 141 -4.76 -17.74 16.10
N LYS A 142 -3.47 -18.14 16.05
CA LYS A 142 -2.98 -19.05 15.00
C LYS A 142 -3.83 -20.32 14.92
N LEU A 143 -4.17 -20.95 16.06
CA LEU A 143 -5.02 -22.14 16.10
C LEU A 143 -6.39 -21.90 15.44
N GLN A 144 -7.01 -20.74 15.66
CA GLN A 144 -8.28 -20.40 15.02
C GLN A 144 -8.13 -20.26 13.51
N ILE A 145 -7.05 -19.64 13.04
CA ILE A 145 -6.75 -19.52 11.60
C ILE A 145 -6.55 -20.91 10.99
N ASP A 146 -5.76 -21.78 11.65
CA ASP A 146 -5.51 -23.15 11.20
C ASP A 146 -6.80 -23.98 11.11
N ILE A 147 -7.68 -23.88 12.12
CA ILE A 147 -9.00 -24.54 12.13
C ILE A 147 -9.88 -24.03 10.98
N LEU A 148 -9.96 -22.72 10.77
CA LEU A 148 -10.74 -22.15 9.66
C LEU A 148 -10.23 -22.63 8.30
N THR A 149 -8.91 -22.71 8.14
CA THR A 149 -8.27 -23.22 6.91
C THR A 149 -8.64 -24.69 6.68
N LEU A 150 -8.57 -25.53 7.73
CA LEU A 150 -8.96 -26.94 7.62
C LEU A 150 -10.44 -27.12 7.27
N LEU A 151 -11.33 -26.33 7.88
CA LEU A 151 -12.77 -26.38 7.60
C LEU A 151 -13.10 -25.97 6.15
N TYR A 152 -12.29 -25.09 5.56
CA TYR A 152 -12.47 -24.69 4.17
C TYR A 152 -11.98 -25.73 3.16
N LEU A 153 -11.01 -26.57 3.54
CA LEU A 153 -10.43 -27.61 2.69
C LEU A 153 -11.23 -28.95 2.70
N VAL A 154 -12.22 -29.09 3.58
CA VAL A 154 -13.10 -30.27 3.71
C VAL A 154 -14.44 -30.02 3.02
#